data_3ed3392697a0193f3f17b1841f14d1de
#
_entry.id   3ed3392697a0193f3f17b1841f14d1de
#
_cell.length_a   1.000
_cell.length_b   1.000
_cell.length_c   1.000
_cell.angle_alpha   90.00
_cell.angle_beta   90.00
_cell.angle_gamma   90.00
#
_symmetry.space_group_name_H-M   'P 1'
#
loop_
_entity.id
_entity.type
_entity.pdbx_description
1 polymer ?
#
loop_
_entity_poly.entity_id
_entity_poly.type
_entity_poly.pdbx_seq_one_letter_code
_entity_poly.pdbx_strand_id
1 'polypeptide(L)'
;MDDPSTRPSDVRSLGAGRGRALEQIVSLAREHHLSAADISAALIDQPTPAPEGRARQLIVRALGYLGGTFVFAGIAAFIALQWDAMNSAARVIITLGPGIAACALAVLSSRDVRFDKAVAPLFLIAAVLEPTGLIVAFNEFGSGGDARWAALTTAGVVAVQFAAIFSVLRQSTLLFLTVFFATLFWWTTFDLLNMDNEVGALVLGSSLLLAAVGVDRTPHSVITPSWYFFGAIGFLYGLFDLVERTPFEILFIVAASGFVYLSAAIQSRTLLLVATAAILAYTGWFTSEHFADSLGWPLALVLFGMLMIGLSALAFRIDRQYIRSPKQP
;
A
#
# COMPACT_ATOMS: atom_id res chain seq x y z
N MET A 1 59.42 4.34 -6.06
CA MET A 1 59.02 4.82 -4.69
C MET A 1 57.49 4.79 -4.71
N ASP A 2 56.98 3.57 -4.49
CA ASP A 2 55.53 3.25 -4.67
C ASP A 2 54.81 3.60 -3.37
N ASP A 3 53.73 4.35 -3.46
CA ASP A 3 52.86 4.73 -2.35
C ASP A 3 51.83 3.58 -2.07
N PRO A 4 51.91 2.89 -0.93
CA PRO A 4 51.07 1.73 -0.63
C PRO A 4 49.82 2.10 0.17
N SER A 5 49.13 3.23 -0.10
CA SER A 5 48.03 3.72 0.76
C SER A 5 46.63 3.64 0.18
N THR A 6 46.36 2.88 -0.86
CA THR A 6 44.97 2.57 -1.27
C THR A 6 44.52 1.27 -0.61
N ARG A 7 44.02 1.36 0.60
CA ARG A 7 43.43 0.25 1.35
C ARG A 7 42.09 -0.19 0.75
N PRO A 8 41.79 -1.52 0.69
CA PRO A 8 40.56 -2.07 0.18
C PRO A 8 39.35 -1.92 1.13
N SER A 9 39.28 -0.86 1.92
CA SER A 9 38.22 -0.68 2.94
C SER A 9 36.92 0.00 2.45
N ASP A 10 36.94 0.59 1.25
CA ASP A 10 35.75 1.32 0.76
C ASP A 10 34.70 0.48 0.04
N VAL A 11 34.97 -0.80 -0.23
CA VAL A 11 34.01 -1.69 -0.93
C VAL A 11 32.86 -2.15 -0.02
N ARG A 12 33.01 -2.07 1.30
CA ARG A 12 31.97 -2.53 2.26
C ARG A 12 30.77 -1.59 2.41
N SER A 13 30.85 -0.37 1.89
CA SER A 13 29.74 0.60 1.93
C SER A 13 28.79 0.54 0.74
N LEU A 14 29.12 -0.22 -0.28
CA LEU A 14 28.26 -0.41 -1.46
C LEU A 14 27.19 -1.46 -1.12
N GLY A 15 25.90 -1.11 -1.28
CA GLY A 15 24.80 -2.03 -0.97
C GLY A 15 25.00 -3.41 -1.62
N ALA A 16 24.49 -4.47 -0.99
CA ALA A 16 24.76 -5.88 -1.31
C ALA A 16 24.58 -6.29 -2.79
N GLY A 17 23.82 -5.52 -3.58
CA GLY A 17 23.67 -5.71 -5.03
C GLY A 17 24.86 -5.19 -5.83
N ARG A 18 25.43 -4.03 -5.44
CA ARG A 18 26.62 -3.44 -6.06
C ARG A 18 27.88 -4.24 -5.76
N GLY A 19 27.99 -4.80 -4.54
CA GLY A 19 29.11 -5.65 -4.16
C GLY A 19 29.19 -6.90 -5.04
N ARG A 20 28.08 -7.61 -5.21
CA ARG A 20 28.01 -8.79 -6.11
C ARG A 20 28.32 -8.47 -7.58
N ALA A 21 27.83 -7.34 -8.08
CA ALA A 21 28.12 -6.91 -9.45
C ALA A 21 29.63 -6.60 -9.65
N LEU A 22 30.26 -5.97 -8.66
CA LEU A 22 31.71 -5.72 -8.70
C LEU A 22 32.53 -7.02 -8.60
N GLU A 23 32.13 -7.97 -7.78
CA GLU A 23 32.77 -9.30 -7.71
C GLU A 23 32.68 -10.04 -9.05
N GLN A 24 31.53 -9.98 -9.71
CA GLN A 24 31.36 -10.56 -11.07
C GLN A 24 32.22 -9.88 -12.11
N ILE A 25 32.31 -8.54 -12.09
CA ILE A 25 33.20 -7.79 -13.00
C ILE A 25 34.66 -8.17 -12.77
N VAL A 26 35.09 -8.26 -11.52
CA VAL A 26 36.48 -8.62 -11.17
C VAL A 26 36.81 -10.06 -11.57
N SER A 27 35.87 -11.02 -11.39
CA SER A 27 36.06 -12.41 -11.80
C SER A 27 36.20 -12.52 -13.32
N LEU A 28 35.30 -11.88 -14.09
CA LEU A 28 35.35 -11.84 -15.55
C LEU A 28 36.63 -11.15 -16.08
N ALA A 29 37.03 -10.04 -15.44
CA ALA A 29 38.26 -9.33 -15.83
C ALA A 29 39.51 -10.19 -15.62
N ARG A 30 39.57 -11.00 -14.57
CA ARG A 30 40.66 -11.95 -14.34
C ARG A 30 40.64 -13.12 -15.31
N GLU A 31 39.49 -13.66 -15.62
CA GLU A 31 39.32 -14.75 -16.57
C GLU A 31 39.77 -14.38 -18.02
N HIS A 32 39.50 -13.15 -18.41
CA HIS A 32 39.81 -12.64 -19.73
C HIS A 32 41.06 -11.76 -19.78
N HIS A 33 41.87 -11.71 -18.72
CA HIS A 33 43.11 -10.92 -18.61
C HIS A 33 42.93 -9.41 -18.93
N LEU A 34 41.77 -8.84 -18.61
CA LEU A 34 41.47 -7.43 -18.84
C LEU A 34 42.11 -6.56 -17.74
N SER A 35 42.80 -5.50 -18.13
CA SER A 35 43.32 -4.52 -17.17
C SER A 35 42.24 -3.54 -16.69
N ALA A 36 42.49 -2.90 -15.56
CA ALA A 36 41.58 -1.85 -15.05
C ALA A 36 41.47 -0.66 -16.08
N ALA A 37 42.53 -0.42 -16.87
CA ALA A 37 42.53 0.59 -17.93
C ALA A 37 41.58 0.21 -19.08
N ASP A 38 41.56 -1.06 -19.49
CA ASP A 38 40.66 -1.55 -20.55
C ASP A 38 39.21 -1.45 -20.14
N ILE A 39 38.89 -1.78 -18.87
CA ILE A 39 37.53 -1.68 -18.31
C ILE A 39 37.12 -0.20 -18.22
N SER A 40 38.00 0.68 -17.77
CA SER A 40 37.68 2.11 -17.65
C SER A 40 37.53 2.76 -19.04
N ALA A 41 38.34 2.39 -20.01
CA ALA A 41 38.20 2.86 -21.39
C ALA A 41 36.88 2.39 -22.01
N ALA A 42 36.50 1.12 -21.82
CA ALA A 42 35.22 0.60 -22.30
C ALA A 42 33.99 1.24 -21.62
N LEU A 43 34.12 1.66 -20.37
CA LEU A 43 33.06 2.37 -19.64
C LEU A 43 32.95 3.85 -20.07
N ILE A 44 34.06 4.48 -20.47
CA ILE A 44 34.06 5.86 -20.94
C ILE A 44 33.54 5.94 -22.41
N ASP A 45 33.83 4.90 -23.21
CA ASP A 45 33.38 4.83 -24.61
C ASP A 45 31.91 4.40 -24.78
N GLN A 46 31.26 3.93 -23.69
CA GLN A 46 29.80 3.73 -23.70
C GLN A 46 29.12 5.09 -23.59
N PRO A 47 28.38 5.53 -24.63
CA PRO A 47 27.59 6.74 -24.50
C PRO A 47 26.65 6.58 -23.31
N THR A 48 26.89 7.39 -22.28
CA THR A 48 25.93 7.52 -21.16
C THR A 48 24.56 7.70 -21.80
N PRO A 49 23.53 6.87 -21.52
CA PRO A 49 22.23 7.03 -22.15
C PRO A 49 21.77 8.46 -21.91
N ALA A 50 21.75 9.24 -22.99
CA ALA A 50 21.44 10.66 -22.96
C ALA A 50 20.12 10.87 -22.21
N PRO A 51 19.97 11.95 -21.43
CA PRO A 51 18.72 12.25 -20.71
C PRO A 51 17.48 12.24 -21.62
N GLU A 52 17.66 12.47 -22.93
CA GLU A 52 16.64 12.36 -23.97
C GLU A 52 16.03 10.94 -24.09
N GLY A 53 16.81 9.88 -23.88
CA GLY A 53 16.29 8.51 -23.93
C GLY A 53 15.33 8.18 -22.76
N ARG A 54 15.60 8.72 -21.58
CA ARG A 54 14.71 8.55 -20.40
C ARG A 54 13.41 9.34 -20.57
N ALA A 55 13.49 10.58 -21.04
CA ALA A 55 12.30 11.40 -21.30
C ALA A 55 11.41 10.74 -22.37
N ARG A 56 12.00 10.25 -23.47
CA ARG A 56 11.25 9.51 -24.51
C ARG A 56 10.59 8.24 -23.97
N GLN A 57 11.30 7.46 -23.15
CA GLN A 57 10.71 6.26 -22.52
C GLN A 57 9.57 6.59 -21.58
N LEU A 58 9.67 7.68 -20.81
CA LEU A 58 8.58 8.15 -19.92
C LEU A 58 7.38 8.60 -20.74
N ILE A 59 7.60 9.36 -21.83
CA ILE A 59 6.52 9.80 -22.72
C ILE A 59 5.81 8.60 -23.35
N VAL A 60 6.55 7.63 -23.90
CA VAL A 60 5.97 6.42 -24.51
C VAL A 60 5.16 5.62 -23.50
N ARG A 61 5.66 5.46 -22.26
CA ARG A 61 4.92 4.80 -21.19
C ARG A 61 3.67 5.59 -20.78
N ALA A 62 3.79 6.91 -20.61
CA ALA A 62 2.66 7.78 -20.27
C ALA A 62 1.58 7.74 -21.34
N LEU A 63 1.94 7.81 -22.62
CA LEU A 63 1.02 7.67 -23.75
C LEU A 63 0.38 6.28 -23.80
N GLY A 64 1.13 5.22 -23.50
CA GLY A 64 0.59 3.87 -23.41
C GLY A 64 -0.45 3.74 -22.30
N TYR A 65 -0.18 4.27 -21.10
CA TYR A 65 -1.16 4.29 -20.00
C TYR A 65 -2.37 5.14 -20.33
N LEU A 66 -2.16 6.33 -20.91
CA LEU A 66 -3.26 7.23 -21.31
C LEU A 66 -4.13 6.56 -22.39
N GLY A 67 -3.51 5.97 -23.42
CA GLY A 67 -4.22 5.23 -24.45
C GLY A 67 -5.04 4.05 -23.89
N GLY A 68 -4.43 3.26 -22.99
CA GLY A 68 -5.12 2.19 -22.26
C GLY A 68 -6.33 2.72 -21.48
N THR A 69 -6.16 3.82 -20.76
CA THR A 69 -7.25 4.45 -20.00
C THR A 69 -8.40 4.88 -20.90
N PHE A 70 -8.12 5.49 -22.05
CA PHE A 70 -9.16 5.87 -23.03
C PHE A 70 -9.87 4.66 -23.62
N VAL A 71 -9.17 3.59 -23.93
CA VAL A 71 -9.79 2.35 -24.41
C VAL A 71 -10.74 1.78 -23.36
N PHE A 72 -10.30 1.67 -22.11
CA PHE A 72 -11.16 1.19 -21.01
C PHE A 72 -12.34 2.11 -20.76
N ALA A 73 -12.14 3.43 -20.76
CA ALA A 73 -13.22 4.40 -20.62
C ALA A 73 -14.24 4.29 -21.77
N GLY A 74 -13.75 4.10 -23.01
CA GLY A 74 -14.60 3.91 -24.19
C GLY A 74 -15.45 2.63 -24.10
N ILE A 75 -14.85 1.52 -23.66
CA ILE A 75 -15.56 0.26 -23.43
C ILE A 75 -16.61 0.43 -22.34
N ALA A 76 -16.26 1.06 -21.21
CA ALA A 76 -17.19 1.32 -20.13
C ALA A 76 -18.36 2.21 -20.56
N ALA A 77 -18.08 3.28 -21.32
CA ALA A 77 -19.11 4.14 -21.88
C ALA A 77 -20.02 3.39 -22.87
N PHE A 78 -19.45 2.55 -23.74
CA PHE A 78 -20.22 1.71 -24.66
C PHE A 78 -21.16 0.75 -23.90
N ILE A 79 -20.65 0.08 -22.87
CA ILE A 79 -21.46 -0.81 -22.03
C ILE A 79 -22.58 0.00 -21.35
N ALA A 80 -22.28 1.17 -20.82
CA ALA A 80 -23.27 2.03 -20.17
C ALA A 80 -24.39 2.47 -21.14
N LEU A 81 -24.04 2.81 -22.38
CA LEU A 81 -25.02 3.19 -23.42
C LEU A 81 -25.92 2.04 -23.84
N GLN A 82 -25.43 0.80 -23.80
CA GLN A 82 -26.19 -0.39 -24.18
C GLN A 82 -26.87 -1.10 -23.01
N TRP A 83 -26.69 -0.57 -21.79
CA TRP A 83 -27.12 -1.25 -20.56
C TRP A 83 -28.58 -1.63 -20.54
N ASP A 84 -29.45 -0.71 -20.93
CA ASP A 84 -30.92 -0.94 -20.93
C ASP A 84 -31.36 -1.90 -22.03
N ALA A 85 -30.60 -2.02 -23.12
CA ALA A 85 -30.88 -2.95 -24.20
C ALA A 85 -30.42 -4.39 -23.91
N MET A 86 -29.56 -4.57 -22.90
CA MET A 86 -29.04 -5.89 -22.51
C MET A 86 -30.00 -6.62 -21.60
N ASN A 87 -30.13 -7.94 -21.79
CA ASN A 87 -30.81 -8.79 -20.82
C ASN A 87 -29.93 -9.04 -19.58
N SER A 88 -30.53 -9.48 -18.48
CA SER A 88 -29.84 -9.70 -17.19
C SER A 88 -28.64 -10.64 -17.31
N ALA A 89 -28.72 -11.68 -18.12
CA ALA A 89 -27.58 -12.60 -18.31
C ALA A 89 -26.42 -11.91 -19.03
N ALA A 90 -26.67 -11.09 -20.04
CA ALA A 90 -25.63 -10.35 -20.75
C ALA A 90 -24.96 -9.33 -19.83
N ARG A 91 -25.70 -8.62 -18.97
CA ARG A 91 -25.15 -7.68 -17.98
C ARG A 91 -24.18 -8.38 -17.04
N VAL A 92 -24.54 -9.56 -16.52
CA VAL A 92 -23.66 -10.33 -15.63
C VAL A 92 -22.45 -10.87 -16.36
N ILE A 93 -22.60 -11.42 -17.56
CA ILE A 93 -21.49 -11.97 -18.33
C ILE A 93 -20.46 -10.89 -18.66
N ILE A 94 -20.89 -9.69 -19.07
CA ILE A 94 -19.97 -8.63 -19.47
C ILE A 94 -19.25 -7.98 -18.28
N THR A 95 -19.83 -8.04 -17.09
CA THR A 95 -19.22 -7.47 -15.86
C THR A 95 -18.39 -8.51 -15.10
N LEU A 96 -18.88 -9.73 -14.91
CA LEU A 96 -18.20 -10.79 -14.16
C LEU A 96 -17.19 -11.56 -15.00
N GLY A 97 -17.50 -11.79 -16.28
CA GLY A 97 -16.69 -12.60 -17.19
C GLY A 97 -15.23 -12.13 -17.29
N PRO A 98 -14.97 -10.84 -17.54
CA PRO A 98 -13.60 -10.32 -17.57
C PRO A 98 -12.84 -10.48 -16.24
N GLY A 99 -13.54 -10.38 -15.09
CA GLY A 99 -12.95 -10.62 -13.77
C GLY A 99 -12.47 -12.07 -13.62
N ILE A 100 -13.35 -13.03 -13.89
CA ILE A 100 -13.00 -14.47 -13.86
C ILE A 100 -11.89 -14.77 -14.87
N ALA A 101 -11.95 -14.22 -16.08
CA ALA A 101 -10.90 -14.41 -17.08
C ALA A 101 -9.55 -13.85 -16.61
N ALA A 102 -9.52 -12.67 -15.99
CA ALA A 102 -8.31 -12.09 -15.43
C ALA A 102 -7.73 -12.96 -14.29
N CYS A 103 -8.58 -13.48 -13.41
CA CYS A 103 -8.17 -14.39 -12.34
C CYS A 103 -7.58 -15.69 -12.91
N ALA A 104 -8.25 -16.31 -13.87
CA ALA A 104 -7.77 -17.53 -14.54
C ALA A 104 -6.42 -17.27 -15.25
N LEU A 105 -6.31 -16.17 -15.99
CA LEU A 105 -5.06 -15.77 -16.65
C LEU A 105 -3.94 -15.51 -15.63
N ALA A 106 -4.24 -14.89 -14.48
CA ALA A 106 -3.26 -14.70 -13.41
C ALA A 106 -2.72 -16.02 -12.88
N VAL A 107 -3.63 -16.99 -12.62
CA VAL A 107 -3.25 -18.36 -12.16
C VAL A 107 -2.45 -19.10 -13.23
N LEU A 108 -2.80 -18.99 -14.51
CA LEU A 108 -2.05 -19.59 -15.60
C LEU A 108 -0.67 -18.93 -15.77
N SER A 109 -0.62 -17.61 -15.72
CA SER A 109 0.61 -16.81 -15.84
C SER A 109 1.59 -17.09 -14.69
N SER A 110 1.10 -17.44 -13.50
CA SER A 110 1.96 -17.78 -12.36
C SER A 110 2.78 -19.06 -12.53
N ARG A 111 2.47 -19.87 -13.54
CA ARG A 111 3.19 -21.11 -13.86
C ARG A 111 4.40 -20.88 -14.76
N ASP A 112 4.52 -19.71 -15.41
CA ASP A 112 5.63 -19.40 -16.32
C ASP A 112 6.32 -18.11 -15.86
N VAL A 113 7.61 -18.20 -15.56
CA VAL A 113 8.49 -17.10 -15.10
C VAL A 113 8.49 -15.91 -16.06
N ARG A 114 8.21 -16.14 -17.36
CA ARG A 114 8.14 -15.08 -18.38
C ARG A 114 7.00 -14.08 -18.09
N PHE A 115 5.91 -14.54 -17.48
CA PHE A 115 4.71 -13.75 -17.19
C PHE A 115 4.59 -13.34 -15.72
N ASP A 116 5.59 -13.60 -14.90
CA ASP A 116 5.58 -13.29 -13.46
C ASP A 116 5.18 -11.84 -13.15
N LYS A 117 5.65 -10.89 -13.97
CA LYS A 117 5.30 -9.45 -13.83
C LYS A 117 3.84 -9.13 -14.13
N ALA A 118 3.13 -9.98 -14.86
CA ALA A 118 1.72 -9.78 -15.21
C ALA A 118 0.78 -10.34 -14.13
N VAL A 119 1.24 -11.24 -13.28
CA VAL A 119 0.41 -11.96 -12.31
C VAL A 119 -0.26 -11.01 -11.31
N ALA A 120 0.51 -10.13 -10.68
CA ALA A 120 -0.04 -9.19 -9.70
C ALA A 120 -1.05 -8.20 -10.31
N PRO A 121 -0.79 -7.55 -11.46
CA PRO A 121 -1.78 -6.72 -12.14
C PRO A 121 -3.06 -7.48 -12.51
N LEU A 122 -2.97 -8.71 -12.99
CA LEU A 122 -4.13 -9.52 -13.35
C LEU A 122 -5.00 -9.84 -12.13
N PHE A 123 -4.40 -10.20 -10.97
CA PHE A 123 -5.16 -10.37 -9.74
C PHE A 123 -5.82 -9.08 -9.25
N LEU A 124 -5.16 -7.93 -9.41
CA LEU A 124 -5.76 -6.64 -9.07
C LEU A 124 -6.95 -6.30 -9.98
N ILE A 125 -6.88 -6.61 -11.27
CA ILE A 125 -7.99 -6.45 -12.21
C ILE A 125 -9.15 -7.36 -11.79
N ALA A 126 -8.89 -8.63 -11.50
CA ALA A 126 -9.88 -9.57 -11.00
C ALA A 126 -10.54 -9.07 -9.71
N ALA A 127 -9.75 -8.54 -8.77
CA ALA A 127 -10.21 -8.00 -7.49
C ALA A 127 -11.16 -6.79 -7.61
N VAL A 128 -11.14 -6.08 -8.75
CA VAL A 128 -12.09 -4.99 -9.02
C VAL A 128 -13.31 -5.50 -9.80
N LEU A 129 -13.08 -6.34 -10.81
CA LEU A 129 -14.15 -6.75 -11.73
C LEU A 129 -15.04 -7.86 -11.16
N GLU A 130 -14.49 -8.82 -10.42
CA GLU A 130 -15.30 -9.91 -9.85
C GLU A 130 -16.34 -9.40 -8.83
N PRO A 131 -16.00 -8.58 -7.83
CA PRO A 131 -17.00 -8.02 -6.93
C PRO A 131 -18.07 -7.20 -7.66
N THR A 132 -17.64 -6.39 -8.63
CA THR A 132 -18.57 -5.59 -9.45
C THR A 132 -19.57 -6.50 -10.18
N GLY A 133 -19.09 -7.55 -10.83
CA GLY A 133 -19.93 -8.53 -11.52
C GLY A 133 -20.85 -9.32 -10.60
N LEU A 134 -20.36 -9.69 -9.39
CA LEU A 134 -21.20 -10.36 -8.39
C LEU A 134 -22.32 -9.46 -7.89
N ILE A 135 -22.04 -8.18 -7.61
CA ILE A 135 -23.07 -7.21 -7.19
C ILE A 135 -24.12 -7.04 -8.31
N VAL A 136 -23.70 -6.95 -9.58
CA VAL A 136 -24.62 -6.92 -10.72
C VAL A 136 -25.46 -8.20 -10.77
N ALA A 137 -24.86 -9.36 -10.55
CA ALA A 137 -25.60 -10.62 -10.53
C ALA A 137 -26.65 -10.66 -9.41
N PHE A 138 -26.33 -10.18 -8.21
CA PHE A 138 -27.29 -10.07 -7.11
C PHE A 138 -28.42 -9.08 -7.43
N ASN A 139 -28.13 -7.96 -8.10
CA ASN A 139 -29.15 -6.98 -8.48
C ASN A 139 -30.08 -7.50 -9.59
N GLU A 140 -29.56 -8.28 -10.55
CA GLU A 140 -30.34 -8.78 -11.67
C GLU A 140 -31.15 -10.05 -11.34
N PHE A 141 -30.61 -10.94 -10.48
CA PHE A 141 -31.21 -12.23 -10.17
C PHE A 141 -31.69 -12.35 -8.72
N GLY A 142 -31.37 -11.36 -7.87
CA GLY A 142 -31.83 -11.33 -6.50
C GLY A 142 -33.32 -11.02 -6.40
N SER A 143 -33.98 -11.58 -5.40
CA SER A 143 -35.43 -11.40 -5.15
C SER A 143 -35.77 -10.03 -4.50
N GLY A 144 -34.86 -9.07 -4.56
CA GLY A 144 -35.00 -7.80 -3.85
C GLY A 144 -34.76 -7.97 -2.34
N GLY A 145 -33.77 -7.33 -1.79
CA GLY A 145 -33.41 -7.44 -0.40
C GLY A 145 -32.44 -6.32 -0.01
N ASP A 146 -31.96 -6.35 1.22
CA ASP A 146 -30.97 -5.40 1.70
C ASP A 146 -29.65 -5.60 0.92
N ALA A 147 -29.19 -4.54 0.26
CA ALA A 147 -27.95 -4.53 -0.53
C ALA A 147 -26.71 -4.95 0.32
N ARG A 148 -26.79 -4.82 1.65
CA ARG A 148 -25.74 -5.25 2.57
C ARG A 148 -25.47 -6.75 2.51
N TRP A 149 -26.52 -7.59 2.29
CA TRP A 149 -26.33 -9.02 2.10
C TRP A 149 -25.59 -9.36 0.80
N ALA A 150 -25.84 -8.62 -0.28
CA ALA A 150 -25.09 -8.77 -1.51
C ALA A 150 -23.63 -8.37 -1.34
N ALA A 151 -23.36 -7.27 -0.63
CA ALA A 151 -22.01 -6.84 -0.29
C ALA A 151 -21.27 -7.86 0.59
N LEU A 152 -21.93 -8.37 1.64
CA LEU A 152 -21.37 -9.38 2.53
C LEU A 152 -20.99 -10.66 1.80
N THR A 153 -21.92 -11.20 1.03
CA THR A 153 -21.69 -12.44 0.28
C THR A 153 -20.61 -12.26 -0.78
N THR A 154 -20.60 -11.13 -1.47
CA THR A 154 -19.56 -10.79 -2.44
C THR A 154 -18.19 -10.74 -1.78
N ALA A 155 -18.05 -9.97 -0.69
CA ALA A 155 -16.79 -9.84 0.03
C ALA A 155 -16.31 -11.20 0.57
N GLY A 156 -17.23 -12.01 1.11
CA GLY A 156 -16.92 -13.36 1.63
C GLY A 156 -16.46 -14.31 0.55
N VAL A 157 -17.17 -14.38 -0.58
CA VAL A 157 -16.82 -15.25 -1.72
C VAL A 157 -15.45 -14.90 -2.27
N VAL A 158 -15.20 -13.61 -2.52
CA VAL A 158 -13.93 -13.12 -3.07
C VAL A 158 -12.77 -13.31 -2.07
N ALA A 159 -13.01 -13.07 -0.77
CA ALA A 159 -12.01 -13.35 0.26
C ALA A 159 -11.62 -14.83 0.30
N VAL A 160 -12.58 -15.74 0.29
CA VAL A 160 -12.34 -17.19 0.28
C VAL A 160 -11.61 -17.62 -1.00
N GLN A 161 -12.02 -17.09 -2.16
CA GLN A 161 -11.37 -17.37 -3.43
C GLN A 161 -9.88 -16.96 -3.39
N PHE A 162 -9.56 -15.74 -3.02
CA PHE A 162 -8.16 -15.29 -2.94
C PHE A 162 -7.37 -16.02 -1.85
N ALA A 163 -7.99 -16.36 -0.72
CA ALA A 163 -7.37 -17.19 0.32
C ALA A 163 -7.02 -18.58 -0.21
N ALA A 164 -7.93 -19.22 -0.96
CA ALA A 164 -7.70 -20.51 -1.57
C ALA A 164 -6.55 -20.47 -2.59
N ILE A 165 -6.52 -19.44 -3.45
CA ILE A 165 -5.43 -19.26 -4.41
C ILE A 165 -4.11 -18.94 -3.68
N PHE A 166 -4.15 -18.12 -2.63
CA PHE A 166 -2.97 -17.81 -1.80
C PHE A 166 -2.37 -19.05 -1.15
N SER A 167 -3.20 -19.98 -0.68
CA SER A 167 -2.72 -21.23 -0.06
C SER A 167 -1.80 -22.04 -0.99
N VAL A 168 -2.01 -21.92 -2.32
CA VAL A 168 -1.24 -22.60 -3.36
C VAL A 168 -0.08 -21.78 -3.86
N LEU A 169 -0.33 -20.52 -4.24
CA LEU A 169 0.66 -19.67 -4.93
C LEU A 169 1.56 -18.87 -3.98
N ARG A 170 1.11 -18.62 -2.75
CA ARG A 170 1.84 -17.89 -1.69
C ARG A 170 2.40 -16.53 -2.11
N GLN A 171 1.67 -15.80 -2.96
CA GLN A 171 2.05 -14.47 -3.42
C GLN A 171 1.53 -13.36 -2.48
N SER A 172 2.36 -12.36 -2.21
CA SER A 172 2.01 -11.24 -1.30
C SER A 172 0.77 -10.47 -1.75
N THR A 173 0.56 -10.30 -3.07
CA THR A 173 -0.63 -9.65 -3.63
C THR A 173 -1.92 -10.39 -3.23
N LEU A 174 -1.91 -11.73 -3.29
CA LEU A 174 -3.08 -12.52 -2.91
C LEU A 174 -3.37 -12.43 -1.40
N LEU A 175 -2.33 -12.42 -0.57
CA LEU A 175 -2.50 -12.19 0.87
C LEU A 175 -3.11 -10.81 1.13
N PHE A 176 -2.62 -9.78 0.42
CA PHE A 176 -3.19 -8.43 0.51
C PHE A 176 -4.68 -8.44 0.16
N LEU A 177 -5.06 -9.02 -0.97
CA LEU A 177 -6.45 -9.07 -1.42
C LEU A 177 -7.33 -9.89 -0.46
N THR A 178 -6.83 -11.01 0.04
CA THR A 178 -7.55 -11.83 1.04
C THR A 178 -7.88 -11.02 2.29
N VAL A 179 -6.89 -10.35 2.88
CA VAL A 179 -7.11 -9.53 4.09
C VAL A 179 -8.00 -8.33 3.79
N PHE A 180 -7.84 -7.70 2.63
CA PHE A 180 -8.69 -6.58 2.20
C PHE A 180 -10.18 -6.99 2.13
N PHE A 181 -10.49 -8.08 1.42
CA PHE A 181 -11.88 -8.55 1.32
C PHE A 181 -12.40 -9.14 2.63
N ALA A 182 -11.56 -9.76 3.44
CA ALA A 182 -11.93 -10.18 4.79
C ALA A 182 -12.29 -8.97 5.68
N THR A 183 -11.57 -7.85 5.54
CA THR A 183 -11.89 -6.61 6.27
C THR A 183 -13.24 -6.05 5.82
N LEU A 184 -13.52 -6.03 4.50
CA LEU A 184 -14.80 -5.61 3.96
C LEU A 184 -15.95 -6.54 4.43
N PHE A 185 -15.71 -7.85 4.46
CA PHE A 185 -16.67 -8.82 4.98
C PHE A 185 -17.04 -8.54 6.43
N TRP A 186 -16.05 -8.34 7.29
CA TRP A 186 -16.30 -8.05 8.72
C TRP A 186 -16.91 -6.67 8.92
N TRP A 187 -16.50 -5.66 8.16
CA TRP A 187 -17.13 -4.33 8.19
C TRP A 187 -18.63 -4.42 7.88
N THR A 188 -18.99 -5.10 6.80
CA THR A 188 -20.40 -5.30 6.43
C THR A 188 -21.14 -6.17 7.44
N THR A 189 -20.46 -7.14 8.07
CA THR A 189 -21.04 -7.95 9.16
C THR A 189 -21.40 -7.07 10.35
N PHE A 190 -20.52 -6.17 10.77
CA PHE A 190 -20.77 -5.25 11.87
C PHE A 190 -21.90 -4.27 11.56
N ASP A 191 -21.98 -3.78 10.33
CA ASP A 191 -23.08 -2.93 9.86
C ASP A 191 -24.44 -3.70 9.88
N LEU A 192 -24.46 -4.96 9.48
CA LEU A 192 -25.66 -5.82 9.56
C LEU A 192 -26.06 -6.13 11.00
N LEU A 193 -25.12 -6.22 11.93
CA LEU A 193 -25.37 -6.39 13.36
C LEU A 193 -25.76 -5.08 14.05
N ASN A 194 -25.85 -3.97 13.31
CA ASN A 194 -26.08 -2.62 13.82
C ASN A 194 -25.08 -2.24 14.93
N MET A 195 -23.82 -2.68 14.79
CA MET A 195 -22.73 -2.27 15.67
C MET A 195 -22.35 -0.82 15.37
N ASP A 196 -22.06 -0.04 16.40
CA ASP A 196 -21.61 1.33 16.24
C ASP A 196 -20.33 1.39 15.39
N ASN A 197 -20.28 2.31 14.44
CA ASN A 197 -19.20 2.41 13.45
C ASN A 197 -17.82 2.59 14.12
N GLU A 198 -17.77 3.37 15.20
CA GLU A 198 -16.55 3.62 15.98
C GLU A 198 -16.02 2.33 16.61
N VAL A 199 -16.90 1.48 17.16
CA VAL A 199 -16.52 0.19 17.74
C VAL A 199 -16.03 -0.76 16.64
N GLY A 200 -16.75 -0.81 15.51
CA GLY A 200 -16.34 -1.58 14.33
C GLY A 200 -14.96 -1.17 13.81
N ALA A 201 -14.72 0.13 13.70
CA ALA A 201 -13.44 0.69 13.25
C ALA A 201 -12.29 0.36 14.22
N LEU A 202 -12.54 0.45 15.55
CA LEU A 202 -11.55 0.06 16.57
C LEU A 202 -11.20 -1.42 16.48
N VAL A 203 -12.17 -2.30 16.34
CA VAL A 203 -11.97 -3.76 16.28
C VAL A 203 -11.21 -4.11 15.01
N LEU A 204 -11.63 -3.60 13.83
CA LEU A 204 -10.95 -3.89 12.57
C LEU A 204 -9.58 -3.24 12.49
N GLY A 205 -9.44 -2.00 12.96
CA GLY A 205 -8.15 -1.31 13.01
C GLY A 205 -7.14 -2.07 13.87
N SER A 206 -7.56 -2.51 15.07
CA SER A 206 -6.74 -3.35 15.96
C SER A 206 -6.36 -4.67 15.30
N SER A 207 -7.33 -5.33 14.67
CA SER A 207 -7.12 -6.62 13.99
C SER A 207 -6.12 -6.50 12.84
N LEU A 208 -6.22 -5.43 12.03
CA LEU A 208 -5.28 -5.15 10.95
C LEU A 208 -3.87 -4.85 11.48
N LEU A 209 -3.74 -4.11 12.57
CA LEU A 209 -2.44 -3.86 13.20
C LEU A 209 -1.79 -5.14 13.72
N LEU A 210 -2.56 -6.01 14.36
CA LEU A 210 -2.07 -7.32 14.82
C LEU A 210 -1.68 -8.21 13.63
N ALA A 211 -2.49 -8.24 12.58
CA ALA A 211 -2.17 -8.95 11.34
C ALA A 211 -0.89 -8.40 10.70
N ALA A 212 -0.72 -7.06 10.66
CA ALA A 212 0.50 -6.42 10.15
C ALA A 212 1.75 -6.87 10.93
N VAL A 213 1.70 -6.86 12.27
CA VAL A 213 2.81 -7.34 13.12
C VAL A 213 3.10 -8.82 12.85
N GLY A 214 2.07 -9.64 12.65
CA GLY A 214 2.22 -11.07 12.32
C GLY A 214 2.91 -11.28 10.96
N VAL A 215 2.47 -10.54 9.94
CA VAL A 215 2.98 -10.63 8.56
C VAL A 215 4.38 -10.04 8.43
N ASP A 216 4.76 -9.03 9.24
CA ASP A 216 6.07 -8.38 9.20
C ASP A 216 7.25 -9.35 9.42
N ARG A 217 6.99 -10.46 10.11
CA ARG A 217 7.96 -11.54 10.35
C ARG A 217 7.96 -12.62 9.27
N THR A 218 7.20 -12.45 8.20
CA THR A 218 7.07 -13.42 7.11
C THR A 218 7.74 -12.91 5.83
N PRO A 219 7.94 -13.76 4.81
CA PRO A 219 8.41 -13.32 3.50
C PRO A 219 7.50 -12.29 2.80
N HIS A 220 6.28 -12.10 3.31
CA HIS A 220 5.27 -11.19 2.76
C HIS A 220 5.30 -9.79 3.37
N SER A 221 6.36 -9.41 4.07
CA SER A 221 6.50 -8.09 4.72
C SER A 221 6.37 -6.87 3.80
N VAL A 222 6.44 -7.06 2.47
CA VAL A 222 6.27 -5.99 1.47
C VAL A 222 4.89 -5.32 1.57
N ILE A 223 3.84 -6.04 2.01
CA ILE A 223 2.47 -5.51 2.13
C ILE A 223 2.18 -4.91 3.52
N THR A 224 3.04 -5.14 4.50
CA THR A 224 2.86 -4.70 5.89
C THR A 224 2.66 -3.19 6.05
N PRO A 225 3.38 -2.31 5.30
CA PRO A 225 3.16 -0.87 5.41
C PRO A 225 1.72 -0.43 5.13
N SER A 226 1.05 -1.10 4.17
CA SER A 226 -0.35 -0.80 3.85
C SER A 226 -1.28 -1.16 5.02
N TRP A 227 -1.05 -2.29 5.68
CA TRP A 227 -1.86 -2.72 6.83
C TRP A 227 -1.61 -1.86 8.07
N TYR A 228 -0.38 -1.42 8.30
CA TYR A 228 -0.10 -0.42 9.34
C TYR A 228 -0.83 0.89 9.05
N PHE A 229 -0.88 1.31 7.78
CA PHE A 229 -1.58 2.53 7.38
C PHE A 229 -3.09 2.42 7.65
N PHE A 230 -3.75 1.43 7.08
CA PHE A 230 -5.20 1.26 7.22
C PHE A 230 -5.60 0.91 8.66
N GLY A 231 -4.83 0.05 9.33
CA GLY A 231 -5.08 -0.33 10.71
C GLY A 231 -4.95 0.83 11.69
N ALA A 232 -3.92 1.66 11.54
CA ALA A 232 -3.73 2.83 12.39
C ALA A 232 -4.79 3.91 12.13
N ILE A 233 -5.16 4.17 10.88
CA ILE A 233 -6.24 5.10 10.54
C ILE A 233 -7.56 4.59 11.11
N GLY A 234 -7.91 3.31 10.88
CA GLY A 234 -9.16 2.75 11.39
C GLY A 234 -9.25 2.79 12.91
N PHE A 235 -8.16 2.44 13.60
CA PHE A 235 -8.10 2.51 15.07
C PHE A 235 -8.24 3.95 15.59
N LEU A 236 -7.45 4.88 15.02
CA LEU A 236 -7.49 6.28 15.48
C LEU A 236 -8.79 6.96 15.12
N TYR A 237 -9.38 6.65 13.95
CA TYR A 237 -10.71 7.15 13.59
C TYR A 237 -11.78 6.68 14.60
N GLY A 238 -11.84 5.36 14.83
CA GLY A 238 -12.82 4.83 15.78
C GLY A 238 -12.62 5.34 17.22
N LEU A 239 -11.36 5.54 17.64
CA LEU A 239 -11.08 6.13 18.94
C LEU A 239 -11.49 7.60 18.99
N PHE A 240 -11.23 8.39 17.94
CA PHE A 240 -11.62 9.79 17.86
C PHE A 240 -13.14 9.94 18.00
N ASP A 241 -13.89 9.20 17.19
CA ASP A 241 -15.35 9.26 17.18
C ASP A 241 -15.96 8.84 18.53
N LEU A 242 -15.35 7.84 19.20
CA LEU A 242 -15.77 7.39 20.52
C LEU A 242 -15.52 8.43 21.62
N VAL A 243 -14.42 9.20 21.56
CA VAL A 243 -14.06 10.14 22.65
C VAL A 243 -14.41 11.58 22.33
N GLU A 244 -14.76 11.90 21.08
CA GLU A 244 -15.15 13.24 20.64
C GLU A 244 -16.33 13.74 21.51
N ARG A 245 -16.24 14.98 21.97
CA ARG A 245 -17.24 15.63 22.84
C ARG A 245 -17.47 14.94 24.19
N THR A 246 -16.51 14.13 24.63
CA THR A 246 -16.51 13.54 25.97
C THR A 246 -15.39 14.15 26.82
N PRO A 247 -15.43 14.05 28.16
CA PRO A 247 -14.31 14.47 29.01
C PRO A 247 -13.00 13.72 28.75
N PHE A 248 -13.05 12.68 27.93
CA PHE A 248 -11.92 11.78 27.64
C PHE A 248 -11.23 12.08 26.32
N GLU A 249 -11.48 13.23 25.67
CA GLU A 249 -10.85 13.63 24.40
C GLU A 249 -9.32 13.54 24.41
N ILE A 250 -8.69 13.81 25.58
CA ILE A 250 -7.25 13.72 25.74
C ILE A 250 -6.70 12.29 25.49
N LEU A 251 -7.56 11.27 25.60
CA LEU A 251 -7.17 9.88 25.36
C LEU A 251 -6.72 9.67 23.92
N PHE A 252 -7.25 10.44 22.97
CA PHE A 252 -6.81 10.41 21.58
C PHE A 252 -5.33 10.79 21.42
N ILE A 253 -4.90 11.89 22.06
CA ILE A 253 -3.47 12.30 22.03
C ILE A 253 -2.58 11.23 22.66
N VAL A 254 -3.02 10.65 23.78
CA VAL A 254 -2.29 9.58 24.47
C VAL A 254 -2.12 8.38 23.54
N ALA A 255 -3.20 7.94 22.88
CA ALA A 255 -3.15 6.82 21.94
C ALA A 255 -2.27 7.14 20.72
N ALA A 256 -2.46 8.31 20.10
CA ALA A 256 -1.64 8.73 18.95
C ALA A 256 -0.15 8.84 19.32
N SER A 257 0.17 9.34 20.52
CA SER A 257 1.54 9.34 21.05
C SER A 257 2.06 7.91 21.30
N GLY A 258 1.19 7.00 21.75
CA GLY A 258 1.50 5.57 21.85
C GLY A 258 1.87 4.96 20.50
N PHE A 259 1.18 5.35 19.41
CA PHE A 259 1.55 4.93 18.04
C PHE A 259 2.89 5.50 17.59
N VAL A 260 3.26 6.73 17.97
CA VAL A 260 4.61 7.27 17.72
C VAL A 260 5.67 6.40 18.40
N TYR A 261 5.45 6.03 19.66
CA TYR A 261 6.36 5.12 20.37
C TYR A 261 6.40 3.72 19.72
N LEU A 262 5.23 3.17 19.38
CA LEU A 262 5.12 1.87 18.73
C LEU A 262 5.82 1.85 17.36
N SER A 263 5.76 2.97 16.61
CA SER A 263 6.47 3.12 15.34
C SER A 263 7.98 2.96 15.48
N ALA A 264 8.54 3.49 16.57
CA ALA A 264 9.97 3.34 16.89
C ALA A 264 10.31 1.88 17.27
N ALA A 265 9.44 1.23 18.06
CA ALA A 265 9.62 -0.17 18.48
C ALA A 265 9.55 -1.16 17.30
N ILE A 266 8.61 -0.94 16.37
CA ILE A 266 8.40 -1.78 15.18
C ILE A 266 9.27 -1.31 13.99
N GLN A 267 9.90 -0.13 14.09
CA GLN A 267 10.68 0.52 13.01
C GLN A 267 9.84 0.79 11.74
N SER A 268 8.55 1.13 11.91
CA SER A 268 7.61 1.39 10.82
C SER A 268 7.48 2.89 10.57
N ARG A 269 7.97 3.36 9.40
CA ARG A 269 7.81 4.76 8.96
C ARG A 269 6.35 5.12 8.69
N THR A 270 5.58 4.17 8.18
CA THR A 270 4.17 4.36 7.89
C THR A 270 3.38 4.66 9.15
N LEU A 271 3.62 3.89 10.22
CA LEU A 271 2.96 4.10 11.50
C LEU A 271 3.34 5.47 12.11
N LEU A 272 4.61 5.86 12.01
CA LEU A 272 5.07 7.19 12.44
C LEU A 272 4.35 8.31 11.68
N LEU A 273 4.24 8.18 10.36
CA LEU A 273 3.57 9.17 9.52
C LEU A 273 2.10 9.33 9.90
N VAL A 274 1.37 8.21 10.04
CA VAL A 274 -0.06 8.24 10.41
C VAL A 274 -0.25 8.82 11.80
N ALA A 275 0.54 8.39 12.78
CA ALA A 275 0.44 8.90 14.15
C ALA A 275 0.73 10.41 14.24
N THR A 276 1.77 10.87 13.54
CA THR A 276 2.11 12.29 13.50
C THR A 276 1.01 13.09 12.81
N ALA A 277 0.51 12.62 11.67
CA ALA A 277 -0.60 13.27 10.96
C ALA A 277 -1.87 13.33 11.82
N ALA A 278 -2.17 12.27 12.56
CA ALA A 278 -3.32 12.23 13.47
C ALA A 278 -3.20 13.24 14.63
N ILE A 279 -2.03 13.36 15.25
CA ILE A 279 -1.78 14.37 16.30
C ILE A 279 -1.97 15.78 15.73
N LEU A 280 -1.45 16.04 14.52
CA LEU A 280 -1.59 17.34 13.87
C LEU A 280 -3.05 17.64 13.51
N ALA A 281 -3.76 16.68 12.93
CA ALA A 281 -5.17 16.83 12.59
C ALA A 281 -6.02 17.08 13.85
N TYR A 282 -5.80 16.31 14.90
CA TYR A 282 -6.49 16.49 16.18
C TYR A 282 -6.19 17.87 16.81
N THR A 283 -4.94 18.28 16.82
CA THR A 283 -4.56 19.59 17.38
C THR A 283 -5.21 20.73 16.58
N GLY A 284 -5.29 20.61 15.26
CA GLY A 284 -5.99 21.58 14.40
C GLY A 284 -7.48 21.61 14.70
N TRP A 285 -8.13 20.46 14.78
CA TRP A 285 -9.54 20.33 15.11
C TRP A 285 -9.84 20.88 16.51
N PHE A 286 -9.09 20.46 17.54
CA PHE A 286 -9.24 20.94 18.91
C PHE A 286 -9.10 22.45 19.02
N THR A 287 -8.12 23.01 18.31
CA THR A 287 -7.90 24.46 18.28
C THR A 287 -9.06 25.18 17.62
N SER A 288 -9.63 24.66 16.52
CA SER A 288 -10.77 25.26 15.84
C SER A 288 -12.05 25.21 16.69
N GLU A 289 -12.28 24.09 17.39
CA GLU A 289 -13.49 23.92 18.21
C GLU A 289 -13.48 24.80 19.46
N HIS A 290 -12.32 24.90 20.15
CA HIS A 290 -12.25 25.53 21.47
C HIS A 290 -11.79 27.00 21.43
N PHE A 291 -11.17 27.46 20.33
CA PHE A 291 -10.54 28.77 20.27
C PHE A 291 -11.00 29.65 19.09
N ALA A 292 -11.84 29.16 18.17
CA ALA A 292 -12.26 29.89 16.97
C ALA A 292 -12.92 31.25 17.29
N ASP A 293 -13.73 31.30 18.35
CA ASP A 293 -14.51 32.47 18.74
C ASP A 293 -13.79 33.35 19.78
N SER A 294 -12.52 33.10 20.09
CA SER A 294 -11.78 33.83 21.11
C SER A 294 -10.60 34.63 20.55
N LEU A 295 -10.20 35.69 21.25
CA LEU A 295 -8.95 36.45 21.02
C LEU A 295 -7.69 35.54 21.11
N GLY A 296 -7.84 34.30 21.59
CA GLY A 296 -6.79 33.30 21.65
C GLY A 296 -6.44 32.63 20.33
N TRP A 297 -7.24 32.78 19.25
CA TRP A 297 -7.01 32.16 17.96
C TRP A 297 -5.59 32.41 17.37
N PRO A 298 -5.07 33.67 17.34
CA PRO A 298 -3.72 33.90 16.85
C PRO A 298 -2.65 33.26 17.73
N LEU A 299 -2.85 33.25 19.04
CA LEU A 299 -1.93 32.59 20.00
C LEU A 299 -1.96 31.06 19.83
N ALA A 300 -3.15 30.50 19.63
CA ALA A 300 -3.33 29.08 19.37
C ALA A 300 -2.63 28.66 18.07
N LEU A 301 -2.69 29.44 16.99
CA LEU A 301 -1.96 29.20 15.75
C LEU A 301 -0.43 29.22 15.95
N VAL A 302 0.09 30.14 16.75
CA VAL A 302 1.53 30.20 17.05
C VAL A 302 1.95 28.95 17.85
N LEU A 303 1.20 28.57 18.87
CA LEU A 303 1.46 27.38 19.66
C LEU A 303 1.38 26.10 18.81
N PHE A 304 0.37 26.01 17.94
CA PHE A 304 0.22 24.92 16.98
C PHE A 304 1.41 24.85 16.03
N GLY A 305 1.85 25.97 15.47
CA GLY A 305 3.03 26.05 14.61
C GLY A 305 4.31 25.60 15.33
N MET A 306 4.51 26.02 16.58
CA MET A 306 5.66 25.57 17.39
C MET A 306 5.58 24.05 17.68
N LEU A 307 4.40 23.53 17.98
CA LEU A 307 4.18 22.10 18.21
C LEU A 307 4.47 21.29 16.94
N MET A 308 4.03 21.79 15.77
CA MET A 308 4.35 21.20 14.47
C MET A 308 5.86 21.09 14.23
N ILE A 309 6.59 22.18 14.48
CA ILE A 309 8.06 22.21 14.34
C ILE A 309 8.69 21.24 15.31
N GLY A 310 8.23 21.19 16.56
CA GLY A 310 8.73 20.27 17.58
C GLY A 310 8.49 18.79 17.21
N LEU A 311 7.29 18.46 16.76
CA LEU A 311 6.95 17.10 16.29
C LEU A 311 7.76 16.71 15.05
N SER A 312 7.94 17.64 14.10
CA SER A 312 8.78 17.39 12.92
C SER A 312 10.23 17.09 13.32
N ALA A 313 10.80 17.88 14.24
CA ALA A 313 12.14 17.63 14.76
C ALA A 313 12.25 16.30 15.51
N LEU A 314 11.22 15.94 16.29
CA LEU A 314 11.15 14.66 17.00
C LEU A 314 11.04 13.48 16.03
N ALA A 315 10.16 13.57 15.04
CA ALA A 315 9.99 12.55 14.01
C ALA A 315 11.29 12.33 13.22
N PHE A 316 11.98 13.42 12.84
CA PHE A 316 13.28 13.34 12.17
C PHE A 316 14.37 12.71 13.06
N ARG A 317 14.34 13.02 14.36
CA ARG A 317 15.29 12.45 15.32
C ARG A 317 15.05 10.94 15.52
N ILE A 318 13.79 10.52 15.62
CA ILE A 318 13.39 9.11 15.71
C ILE A 318 13.76 8.35 14.43
N ASP A 319 13.47 8.90 13.24
CA ASP A 319 13.85 8.28 11.97
C ASP A 319 15.35 8.06 11.88
N ARG A 320 16.14 9.06 12.28
CA ARG A 320 17.60 8.99 12.21
C ARG A 320 18.21 8.04 13.24
N GLN A 321 17.69 8.03 14.48
CA GLN A 321 18.26 7.23 15.56
C GLN A 321 17.83 5.77 15.55
N TYR A 322 16.55 5.50 15.21
CA TYR A 322 15.93 4.19 15.40
C TYR A 322 15.58 3.48 14.10
N ILE A 323 15.22 4.21 13.06
CA ILE A 323 14.74 3.59 11.80
C ILE A 323 15.88 3.45 10.79
N ARG A 324 16.82 4.40 10.74
CA ARG A 324 17.95 4.38 9.80
C ARG A 324 19.22 3.75 10.36
N SER A 325 19.29 3.42 11.63
CA SER A 325 20.44 2.70 12.17
C SER A 325 20.52 1.33 11.52
N PRO A 326 21.64 0.98 10.85
CA PRO A 326 21.79 -0.35 10.28
C PRO A 326 21.75 -1.35 11.45
N LYS A 327 20.92 -2.40 11.33
CA LYS A 327 21.03 -3.57 12.20
C LYS A 327 22.47 -4.06 12.08
N GLN A 328 23.28 -3.84 13.10
CA GLN A 328 24.56 -4.53 13.19
C GLN A 328 24.27 -6.03 13.27
N PRO A 329 25.02 -6.86 12.51
CA PRO A 329 24.83 -8.29 12.46
C PRO A 329 25.10 -8.97 13.80
#